data_0a554c9a3d5e72423dc920867acb2ea4
#
_entry.id   0a554c9a3d5e72423dc920867acb2ea4
#
_cell.length_a   1.000
_cell.length_b   1.000
_cell.length_c   1.000
_cell.angle_alpha   90.00
_cell.angle_beta   90.00
_cell.angle_gamma   90.00
#
_symmetry.space_group_name_H-M   'P 1'
#
loop_
_entity.id
_entity.type
_entity.pdbx_description
1 polymer ?
#
loop_
_entity_poly.entity_id
_entity_poly.type
_entity_poly.pdbx_seq_one_letter_code
_entity_poly.pdbx_strand_id
1 'polypeptide(L)'
;AELPLDIMHAIQAFRRKEAVAAVAKVSLDTSANGTTSQLIDSLVIRMADRTAIGVPLTGSADKKEGQIEGGYVHDVKAGLHRWVAILDFKSMYPSIMIGKNICYTTRIDDSSTDQPTKDEISYESPTGAKFRNEKGRRGMVPTLLEDLMSQRDVHKAGMRSAKDDAKRSYHDQMQYAVKILMNSFYGVFASGFYRFTHRQLGESITAWA
;
A
#
# COMPACT_ATOMS: atom_id res chain seq x y z
N ALA A 1 30.54 -9.60 -18.84
CA ALA A 1 30.00 -10.07 -17.53
C ALA A 1 30.11 -9.02 -16.41
N GLU A 2 30.90 -7.96 -16.58
CA GLU A 2 31.10 -6.91 -15.55
C GLU A 2 29.97 -5.88 -15.51
N LEU A 3 29.46 -5.44 -16.67
CA LEU A 3 28.43 -4.40 -16.76
C LEU A 3 27.19 -4.60 -15.86
N PRO A 4 26.59 -5.80 -15.70
CA PRO A 4 25.47 -5.99 -14.76
C PRO A 4 25.85 -5.72 -13.30
N LEU A 5 27.08 -6.09 -12.91
CA LEU A 5 27.57 -5.83 -11.54
C LEU A 5 27.79 -4.34 -11.31
N ASP A 6 28.39 -3.65 -12.29
CA ASP A 6 28.60 -2.20 -12.25
C ASP A 6 27.28 -1.44 -12.13
N ILE A 7 26.26 -1.86 -12.89
CA ILE A 7 24.89 -1.30 -12.78
C ILE A 7 24.34 -1.56 -11.39
N MET A 8 24.42 -2.78 -10.86
CA MET A 8 23.93 -3.12 -9.53
C MET A 8 24.61 -2.28 -8.44
N HIS A 9 25.91 -2.05 -8.55
CA HIS A 9 26.66 -1.18 -7.65
C HIS A 9 26.22 0.29 -7.78
N ALA A 10 26.13 0.81 -9.00
CA ALA A 10 25.75 2.19 -9.27
C ALA A 10 24.36 2.55 -8.73
N ILE A 11 23.38 1.65 -8.88
CA ILE A 11 22.02 1.85 -8.37
C ILE A 11 21.85 1.39 -6.92
N GLN A 12 22.91 0.91 -6.26
CA GLN A 12 22.90 0.37 -4.90
C GLN A 12 21.83 -0.72 -4.69
N ALA A 13 21.65 -1.61 -5.65
CA ALA A 13 20.57 -2.60 -5.70
C ALA A 13 20.50 -3.46 -4.43
N PHE A 14 21.66 -3.92 -3.94
CA PHE A 14 21.76 -4.73 -2.72
C PHE A 14 21.22 -3.99 -1.50
N ARG A 15 21.69 -2.78 -1.24
CA ARG A 15 21.24 -1.96 -0.10
C ARG A 15 19.75 -1.65 -0.15
N ARG A 16 19.21 -1.41 -1.35
CA ARG A 16 17.77 -1.23 -1.53
C ARG A 16 16.98 -2.49 -1.18
N LYS A 17 17.46 -3.67 -1.59
CA LYS A 17 16.83 -4.95 -1.26
C LYS A 17 16.93 -5.28 0.23
N GLU A 18 18.07 -4.97 0.88
CA GLU A 18 18.23 -5.08 2.34
C GLU A 18 17.23 -4.18 3.08
N ALA A 19 17.08 -2.93 2.67
CA ALA A 19 16.11 -2.02 3.27
C ALA A 19 14.66 -2.52 3.09
N VAL A 20 14.31 -3.04 1.91
CA VAL A 20 12.98 -3.64 1.67
C VAL A 20 12.78 -4.88 2.56
N ALA A 21 13.78 -5.76 2.65
CA ALA A 21 13.73 -6.94 3.54
C ALA A 21 13.50 -6.54 4.99
N ALA A 22 14.22 -5.52 5.48
CA ALA A 22 14.10 -5.01 6.83
C ALA A 22 12.71 -4.43 7.13
N VAL A 23 12.14 -3.64 6.21
CA VAL A 23 10.80 -3.06 6.40
C VAL A 23 9.71 -4.13 6.26
N ALA A 24 9.76 -4.97 5.24
CA ALA A 24 8.78 -6.03 4.99
C ALA A 24 8.89 -7.22 5.95
N LYS A 25 9.97 -7.28 6.76
CA LYS A 25 10.25 -8.39 7.71
C LYS A 25 10.34 -9.75 7.03
N VAL A 26 11.02 -9.80 5.91
CA VAL A 26 11.29 -11.02 5.12
C VAL A 26 12.79 -11.27 4.98
N SER A 27 13.17 -12.46 4.48
CA SER A 27 14.56 -12.73 4.15
C SER A 27 15.06 -11.87 2.98
N LEU A 28 16.37 -11.71 2.87
CA LEU A 28 16.97 -11.00 1.73
C LEU A 28 16.65 -11.70 0.41
N ASP A 29 16.65 -13.04 0.40
CA ASP A 29 16.26 -13.83 -0.75
C ASP A 29 14.81 -13.53 -1.19
N THR A 30 13.87 -13.51 -0.26
CA THR A 30 12.47 -13.12 -0.56
C THR A 30 12.38 -11.68 -1.07
N SER A 31 13.17 -10.76 -0.52
CA SER A 31 13.20 -9.37 -1.02
C SER A 31 13.81 -9.27 -2.43
N ALA A 32 14.79 -10.11 -2.76
CA ALA A 32 15.47 -10.10 -4.06
C ALA A 32 14.63 -10.77 -5.15
N ASN A 33 14.11 -11.97 -4.87
CA ASN A 33 13.53 -12.90 -5.84
C ASN A 33 12.02 -13.08 -5.70
N GLY A 34 11.44 -12.66 -4.57
CA GLY A 34 10.02 -12.82 -4.29
C GLY A 34 9.15 -11.78 -5.00
N THR A 35 7.85 -12.04 -4.97
CA THR A 35 6.85 -11.13 -5.53
C THR A 35 6.50 -10.01 -4.55
N THR A 36 6.00 -8.89 -5.07
CA THR A 36 5.49 -7.78 -4.25
C THR A 36 4.37 -8.25 -3.30
N SER A 37 3.54 -9.19 -3.74
CA SER A 37 2.47 -9.77 -2.91
C SER A 37 3.03 -10.47 -1.67
N GLN A 38 4.16 -11.19 -1.79
CA GLN A 38 4.81 -11.83 -0.64
C GLN A 38 5.33 -10.82 0.39
N LEU A 39 5.84 -9.68 -0.06
CA LEU A 39 6.31 -8.60 0.81
C LEU A 39 5.15 -7.99 1.60
N ILE A 40 4.06 -7.67 0.92
CA ILE A 40 2.86 -7.12 1.53
C ILE A 40 2.18 -8.16 2.43
N ASP A 41 2.12 -9.43 2.01
CA ASP A 41 1.56 -10.53 2.78
C ASP A 41 2.24 -10.67 4.15
N SER A 42 3.59 -10.59 4.19
CA SER A 42 4.34 -10.62 5.44
C SER A 42 3.93 -9.50 6.41
N LEU A 43 3.76 -8.28 5.92
CA LEU A 43 3.34 -7.13 6.74
C LEU A 43 1.91 -7.31 7.26
N VAL A 44 0.99 -7.72 6.37
CA VAL A 44 -0.44 -7.84 6.71
C VAL A 44 -0.67 -9.01 7.67
N ILE A 45 -0.02 -10.17 7.46
CA ILE A 45 -0.13 -11.32 8.37
C ILE A 45 0.39 -10.96 9.76
N ARG A 46 1.53 -10.29 9.87
CA ARG A 46 2.08 -9.87 11.17
C ARG A 46 1.17 -8.88 11.89
N MET A 47 0.50 -8.00 11.15
CA MET A 47 -0.48 -7.10 11.74
C MET A 47 -1.74 -7.86 12.18
N ALA A 48 -2.21 -8.81 11.38
CA ALA A 48 -3.35 -9.66 11.69
C ALA A 48 -3.10 -10.48 12.97
N ASP A 49 -1.90 -11.08 13.10
CA ASP A 49 -1.49 -11.81 14.30
C ASP A 49 -1.51 -10.92 15.55
N ARG A 50 -0.94 -9.73 15.48
CA ARG A 50 -0.93 -8.77 16.60
C ARG A 50 -2.31 -8.26 17.02
N THR A 51 -3.25 -8.24 16.08
CA THR A 51 -4.62 -7.73 16.30
C THR A 51 -5.64 -8.85 16.47
N ALA A 52 -5.20 -10.10 16.53
CA ALA A 52 -6.04 -11.29 16.62
C ALA A 52 -7.12 -11.37 15.51
N ILE A 53 -6.76 -10.91 14.29
CA ILE A 53 -7.64 -10.95 13.12
C ILE A 53 -7.35 -12.21 12.31
N GLY A 54 -8.41 -12.92 11.91
CA GLY A 54 -8.29 -14.11 11.06
C GLY A 54 -7.67 -13.78 9.69
N VAL A 55 -6.78 -14.67 9.23
CA VAL A 55 -6.12 -14.56 7.91
C VAL A 55 -6.83 -15.47 6.92
N PRO A 56 -7.32 -14.96 5.78
CA PRO A 56 -7.94 -15.78 4.73
C PRO A 56 -6.95 -16.79 4.15
N LEU A 57 -7.46 -17.93 3.71
CA LEU A 57 -6.66 -18.94 3.02
C LEU A 57 -6.22 -18.45 1.63
N THR A 58 -5.01 -18.85 1.22
CA THR A 58 -4.52 -18.57 -0.13
C THR A 58 -5.33 -19.35 -1.17
N GLY A 59 -5.80 -18.67 -2.21
CA GLY A 59 -6.56 -19.33 -3.30
C GLY A 59 -8.07 -19.40 -3.10
N SER A 60 -8.61 -18.82 -2.01
CA SER A 60 -10.06 -18.70 -1.77
C SER A 60 -10.72 -17.56 -2.56
N ALA A 61 -9.94 -16.72 -3.24
CA ALA A 61 -10.51 -15.67 -4.09
C ALA A 61 -11.15 -16.27 -5.33
N ASP A 62 -12.39 -15.92 -5.60
CA ASP A 62 -13.11 -16.30 -6.81
C ASP A 62 -12.36 -15.75 -8.04
N LYS A 63 -11.74 -16.65 -8.79
CA LYS A 63 -10.91 -16.33 -9.98
C LYS A 63 -11.70 -15.73 -11.16
N LYS A 64 -12.99 -15.48 -11.00
CA LYS A 64 -13.92 -15.06 -12.06
C LYS A 64 -14.15 -13.56 -12.16
N GLU A 65 -13.59 -12.76 -11.27
CA GLU A 65 -13.78 -11.34 -11.33
C GLU A 65 -12.84 -10.72 -12.38
N GLY A 66 -13.41 -10.02 -13.37
CA GLY A 66 -12.67 -9.36 -14.43
C GLY A 66 -11.70 -8.29 -13.89
N GLN A 67 -10.91 -7.73 -14.79
CA GLN A 67 -9.96 -6.67 -14.47
C GLN A 67 -10.66 -5.46 -13.83
N ILE A 68 -10.10 -4.94 -12.74
CA ILE A 68 -10.58 -3.71 -12.10
C ILE A 68 -10.21 -2.54 -13.01
N GLU A 69 -11.16 -1.63 -13.25
CA GLU A 69 -10.92 -0.40 -14.00
C GLU A 69 -9.94 0.48 -13.22
N GLY A 70 -8.89 0.92 -13.91
CA GLY A 70 -7.85 1.78 -13.33
C GLY A 70 -8.37 3.19 -13.04
N GLY A 71 -7.52 4.03 -12.43
CA GLY A 71 -7.81 5.45 -12.24
C GLY A 71 -7.96 6.19 -13.57
N TYR A 72 -8.73 7.27 -13.56
CA TYR A 72 -8.94 8.11 -14.75
C TYR A 72 -7.62 8.71 -15.25
N VAL A 73 -7.40 8.64 -16.55
CA VAL A 73 -6.25 9.27 -17.22
C VAL A 73 -6.78 10.35 -18.14
N HIS A 74 -6.41 11.60 -17.89
CA HIS A 74 -6.84 12.75 -18.69
C HIS A 74 -6.14 12.75 -20.06
N ASP A 75 -6.88 13.14 -21.10
CA ASP A 75 -6.32 13.33 -22.43
C ASP A 75 -5.31 14.47 -22.46
N VAL A 76 -4.22 14.24 -23.19
CA VAL A 76 -3.14 15.21 -23.33
C VAL A 76 -3.58 16.33 -24.30
N LYS A 77 -3.54 17.57 -23.82
CA LYS A 77 -3.65 18.75 -24.68
C LYS A 77 -2.27 19.10 -25.21
N ALA A 78 -1.94 18.71 -26.44
CA ALA A 78 -0.67 19.02 -27.07
C ALA A 78 -0.50 20.52 -27.30
N GLY A 79 0.72 21.04 -27.13
CA GLY A 79 1.05 22.44 -27.37
C GLY A 79 2.03 23.01 -26.35
N LEU A 80 2.36 24.29 -26.53
CA LEU A 80 3.18 25.04 -25.59
C LEU A 80 2.28 25.77 -24.61
N HIS A 81 2.34 25.37 -23.34
CA HIS A 81 1.57 25.96 -22.25
C HIS A 81 2.47 26.85 -21.37
N ARG A 82 2.06 28.09 -21.11
CA ARG A 82 2.75 29.00 -20.18
C ARG A 82 2.11 28.92 -18.80
N TRP A 83 2.91 29.14 -17.76
CA TRP A 83 2.41 29.20 -16.37
C TRP A 83 1.75 27.92 -15.90
N VAL A 84 2.44 26.79 -16.10
CA VAL A 84 1.93 25.47 -15.64
C VAL A 84 2.23 25.30 -14.15
N ALA A 85 1.17 25.08 -13.35
CA ALA A 85 1.30 24.63 -11.96
C ALA A 85 1.09 23.12 -11.88
N ILE A 86 2.05 22.40 -11.27
CA ILE A 86 1.98 20.96 -11.07
C ILE A 86 1.69 20.68 -9.61
N LEU A 87 0.57 20.02 -9.33
CA LEU A 87 0.17 19.57 -8.02
C LEU A 87 0.14 18.04 -7.99
N ASP A 88 0.66 17.44 -6.93
CA ASP A 88 0.67 15.99 -6.74
C ASP A 88 0.20 15.61 -5.34
N PHE A 89 -0.65 14.60 -5.24
CA PHE A 89 -1.12 14.10 -3.96
C PHE A 89 -0.06 13.23 -3.28
N LYS A 90 0.29 13.56 -2.05
CA LYS A 90 1.21 12.74 -1.25
C LYS A 90 0.59 11.35 -1.02
N SER A 91 1.16 10.31 -1.68
CA SER A 91 0.73 8.92 -1.50
C SER A 91 -0.79 8.72 -1.69
N MET A 92 -1.33 9.13 -2.83
CA MET A 92 -2.77 9.22 -3.10
C MET A 92 -3.56 7.98 -2.65
N TYR A 93 -3.28 6.79 -3.18
CA TYR A 93 -4.00 5.58 -2.80
C TYR A 93 -3.86 5.20 -1.32
N PRO A 94 -2.67 5.19 -0.70
CA PRO A 94 -2.56 5.02 0.74
C PRO A 94 -3.38 6.03 1.54
N SER A 95 -3.39 7.30 1.14
CA SER A 95 -4.17 8.35 1.82
C SER A 95 -5.69 8.12 1.72
N ILE A 96 -6.18 7.65 0.56
CA ILE A 96 -7.58 7.25 0.38
C ILE A 96 -7.92 6.06 1.27
N MET A 97 -7.07 5.02 1.29
CA MET A 97 -7.29 3.84 2.13
C MET A 97 -7.35 4.19 3.61
N ILE A 98 -6.48 5.11 4.07
CA ILE A 98 -6.47 5.62 5.45
C ILE A 98 -7.74 6.45 5.72
N GLY A 99 -8.00 7.46 4.89
CA GLY A 99 -9.08 8.43 5.11
C GLY A 99 -10.49 7.87 4.92
N LYS A 100 -10.64 6.80 4.15
CA LYS A 100 -11.93 6.10 3.94
C LYS A 100 -11.99 4.77 4.69
N ASN A 101 -11.00 4.49 5.52
CA ASN A 101 -10.92 3.27 6.33
C ASN A 101 -11.08 1.98 5.51
N ILE A 102 -10.50 1.94 4.30
CA ILE A 102 -10.68 0.83 3.35
C ILE A 102 -9.84 -0.37 3.80
N CYS A 103 -10.51 -1.43 4.19
CA CYS A 103 -9.90 -2.69 4.59
C CYS A 103 -10.90 -3.85 4.40
N TYR A 104 -10.39 -5.06 4.20
CA TYR A 104 -11.28 -6.24 4.21
C TYR A 104 -12.00 -6.44 5.56
N THR A 105 -11.40 -5.94 6.66
CA THR A 105 -11.98 -6.03 8.01
C THR A 105 -13.05 -4.97 8.30
N THR A 106 -13.15 -3.94 7.48
CA THR A 106 -14.10 -2.83 7.63
C THR A 106 -15.17 -2.81 6.56
N ARG A 107 -14.98 -3.59 5.48
CA ARG A 107 -15.99 -3.76 4.45
C ARG A 107 -17.26 -4.37 5.05
N ILE A 108 -18.38 -3.75 4.76
CA ILE A 108 -19.70 -4.22 5.19
C ILE A 108 -20.22 -5.15 4.10
N ASP A 109 -20.59 -6.35 4.50
CA ASP A 109 -21.22 -7.34 3.64
C ASP A 109 -22.68 -7.48 4.07
N ASP A 110 -23.62 -7.25 3.15
CA ASP A 110 -25.06 -7.31 3.45
C ASP A 110 -25.50 -8.72 3.89
N SER A 111 -24.71 -9.75 3.58
CA SER A 111 -24.96 -11.13 3.99
C SER A 111 -24.37 -11.49 5.37
N SER A 112 -23.57 -10.58 5.95
CA SER A 112 -22.91 -10.83 7.24
C SER A 112 -23.89 -10.72 8.40
N THR A 113 -23.73 -11.56 9.42
CA THR A 113 -24.44 -11.45 10.70
C THR A 113 -23.97 -10.27 11.55
N ASP A 114 -22.78 -9.76 11.28
CA ASP A 114 -22.19 -8.58 11.94
C ASP A 114 -22.60 -7.30 11.19
N GLN A 115 -23.88 -6.93 11.31
CA GLN A 115 -24.39 -5.70 10.68
C GLN A 115 -24.02 -4.47 11.51
N PRO A 116 -23.48 -3.41 10.89
CA PRO A 116 -23.15 -2.18 11.59
C PRO A 116 -24.40 -1.42 11.99
N THR A 117 -24.33 -0.68 13.08
CA THR A 117 -25.31 0.35 13.40
C THR A 117 -25.21 1.50 12.39
N LYS A 118 -26.29 2.34 12.29
CA LYS A 118 -26.28 3.50 11.37
C LYS A 118 -25.11 4.45 11.62
N ASP A 119 -24.69 4.59 12.87
CA ASP A 119 -23.60 5.49 13.27
C ASP A 119 -22.20 4.94 12.94
N GLU A 120 -22.10 3.65 12.62
CA GLU A 120 -20.85 2.98 12.23
C GLU A 120 -20.63 2.97 10.70
N ILE A 121 -21.65 3.26 9.90
CA ILE A 121 -21.55 3.37 8.44
C ILE A 121 -21.22 4.82 8.12
N SER A 122 -20.00 5.10 7.64
CA SER A 122 -19.63 6.48 7.28
C SER A 122 -19.13 6.66 5.87
N TYR A 123 -18.63 5.59 5.26
CA TYR A 123 -17.98 5.71 3.96
C TYR A 123 -18.69 4.81 2.95
N GLU A 124 -19.52 5.43 2.12
CA GLU A 124 -20.11 4.77 0.94
C GLU A 124 -19.33 5.18 -0.30
N SER A 125 -18.73 4.20 -0.97
CA SER A 125 -17.99 4.40 -2.20
C SER A 125 -18.90 4.79 -3.37
N PRO A 126 -18.40 5.53 -4.36
CA PRO A 126 -19.13 5.75 -5.61
C PRO A 126 -19.56 4.44 -6.31
N THR A 127 -18.89 3.34 -6.01
CA THR A 127 -19.24 1.98 -6.49
C THR A 127 -20.31 1.27 -5.63
N GLY A 128 -20.84 1.92 -4.61
CA GLY A 128 -21.85 1.37 -3.69
C GLY A 128 -21.29 0.53 -2.55
N ALA A 129 -19.99 0.27 -2.51
CA ALA A 129 -19.38 -0.46 -1.40
C ALA A 129 -19.36 0.39 -0.11
N LYS A 130 -19.66 -0.23 1.01
CA LYS A 130 -19.74 0.44 2.32
C LYS A 130 -18.62 -0.01 3.25
N PHE A 131 -18.10 0.94 4.01
CA PHE A 131 -17.03 0.70 4.99
C PHE A 131 -17.42 1.28 6.34
N ARG A 132 -17.03 0.57 7.41
CA ARG A 132 -17.21 1.07 8.79
C ARG A 132 -16.30 2.28 9.01
N ASN A 133 -16.79 3.23 9.78
CA ASN A 133 -15.96 4.35 10.25
C ASN A 133 -14.99 3.91 11.38
N GLU A 134 -14.09 4.82 11.76
CA GLU A 134 -13.10 4.55 12.81
C GLU A 134 -13.73 4.37 14.20
N LYS A 135 -14.93 4.91 14.46
CA LYS A 135 -15.66 4.75 15.71
C LYS A 135 -16.19 3.32 15.87
N GLY A 136 -16.64 2.72 14.75
CA GLY A 136 -17.08 1.33 14.75
C GLY A 136 -15.90 0.37 14.78
N ARG A 137 -14.97 0.51 13.84
CA ARG A 137 -13.77 -0.34 13.74
C ARG A 137 -12.70 0.32 12.89
N ARG A 138 -11.51 0.57 13.45
CA ARG A 138 -10.37 0.97 12.65
C ARG A 138 -9.85 -0.22 11.84
N GLY A 139 -9.68 -0.03 10.54
CA GLY A 139 -9.18 -1.06 9.64
C GLY A 139 -7.71 -1.39 9.90
N MET A 140 -7.36 -2.66 9.82
CA MET A 140 -5.99 -3.13 10.01
C MET A 140 -5.03 -2.55 8.98
N VAL A 141 -5.44 -2.52 7.71
CA VAL A 141 -4.60 -1.98 6.61
C VAL A 141 -4.41 -0.47 6.71
N PRO A 142 -5.44 0.35 6.95
CA PRO A 142 -5.27 1.76 7.29
C PRO A 142 -4.28 2.00 8.43
N THR A 143 -4.38 1.26 9.53
CA THR A 143 -3.44 1.36 10.66
C THR A 143 -2.01 1.04 10.25
N LEU A 144 -1.81 -0.04 9.49
CA LEU A 144 -0.49 -0.42 8.98
C LEU A 144 0.09 0.65 8.03
N LEU A 145 -0.74 1.24 7.18
CA LEU A 145 -0.31 2.31 6.28
C LEU A 145 0.06 3.59 7.04
N GLU A 146 -0.67 3.94 8.10
CA GLU A 146 -0.30 5.07 8.99
C GLU A 146 1.05 4.84 9.66
N ASP A 147 1.30 3.63 10.17
CA ASP A 147 2.59 3.25 10.75
C ASP A 147 3.72 3.37 9.73
N LEU A 148 3.52 2.89 8.51
CA LEU A 148 4.50 3.02 7.43
C LEU A 148 4.72 4.49 7.03
N MET A 149 3.68 5.30 6.95
CA MET A 149 3.82 6.74 6.68
C MET A 149 4.65 7.44 7.76
N SER A 150 4.38 7.13 9.03
CA SER A 150 5.14 7.66 10.17
C SER A 150 6.61 7.23 10.10
N GLN A 151 6.89 5.95 9.86
CA GLN A 151 8.26 5.46 9.67
C GLN A 151 8.97 6.19 8.53
N ARG A 152 8.29 6.42 7.41
CA ARG A 152 8.86 7.16 6.29
C ARG A 152 9.22 8.59 6.67
N ASP A 153 8.35 9.30 7.39
CA ASP A 153 8.61 10.66 7.80
C ASP A 153 9.77 10.74 8.80
N VAL A 154 9.92 9.77 9.72
CA VAL A 154 11.09 9.62 10.60
C VAL A 154 12.38 9.46 9.78
N HIS A 155 12.39 8.57 8.78
CA HIS A 155 13.57 8.39 7.94
C HIS A 155 13.88 9.61 7.08
N LYS A 156 12.88 10.31 6.57
CA LYS A 156 13.08 11.58 5.85
C LYS A 156 13.69 12.67 6.75
N ALA A 157 13.24 12.77 7.98
CA ALA A 157 13.83 13.68 8.96
C ALA A 157 15.28 13.29 9.27
N GLY A 158 15.55 12.00 9.51
CA GLY A 158 16.89 11.47 9.74
C GLY A 158 17.83 11.74 8.57
N MET A 159 17.36 11.58 7.33
CA MET A 159 18.15 11.89 6.13
C MET A 159 18.54 13.37 6.06
N ARG A 160 17.62 14.28 6.41
CA ARG A 160 17.87 15.73 6.38
C ARG A 160 18.85 16.17 7.49
N SER A 161 18.80 15.53 8.65
CA SER A 161 19.64 15.85 9.81
C SER A 161 20.97 15.12 9.83
N ALA A 162 21.18 14.13 8.96
CA ALA A 162 22.40 13.35 8.91
C ALA A 162 23.60 14.21 8.53
N LYS A 163 24.63 14.16 9.37
CA LYS A 163 25.91 14.89 9.16
C LYS A 163 26.91 14.07 8.35
N ASP A 164 26.69 12.77 8.26
CA ASP A 164 27.58 11.82 7.58
C ASP A 164 26.80 11.15 6.44
N ASP A 165 27.48 10.88 5.33
CA ASP A 165 26.89 10.34 4.10
C ASP A 165 26.41 8.89 4.27
N ALA A 166 27.02 8.10 5.12
CA ALA A 166 26.58 6.74 5.38
C ALA A 166 25.21 6.73 6.07
N LYS A 167 25.00 7.58 7.08
CA LYS A 167 23.70 7.73 7.74
C LYS A 167 22.65 8.32 6.82
N ARG A 168 23.04 9.30 6.02
CA ARG A 168 22.13 9.86 5.00
C ARG A 168 21.67 8.80 4.02
N SER A 169 22.61 8.01 3.48
CA SER A 169 22.32 6.90 2.58
C SER A 169 21.43 5.84 3.23
N TYR A 170 21.70 5.46 4.48
CA TYR A 170 20.84 4.53 5.22
C TYR A 170 19.40 5.02 5.31
N HIS A 171 19.19 6.26 5.75
CA HIS A 171 17.85 6.82 5.86
C HIS A 171 17.16 6.98 4.51
N ASP A 172 17.90 7.29 3.45
CA ASP A 172 17.35 7.36 2.09
C ASP A 172 16.88 5.99 1.59
N GLN A 173 17.68 4.93 1.78
CA GLN A 173 17.28 3.58 1.42
C GLN A 173 16.03 3.12 2.19
N MET A 174 15.96 3.40 3.48
CA MET A 174 14.82 3.03 4.33
C MET A 174 13.53 3.78 3.93
N GLN A 175 13.59 5.11 3.75
CA GLN A 175 12.41 5.87 3.32
C GLN A 175 11.93 5.45 1.93
N TYR A 176 12.85 5.06 1.05
CA TYR A 176 12.53 4.56 -0.28
C TYR A 176 11.87 3.18 -0.23
N ALA A 177 12.37 2.27 0.60
CA ALA A 177 11.77 0.96 0.83
C ALA A 177 10.33 1.07 1.35
N VAL A 178 10.11 1.93 2.35
CA VAL A 178 8.76 2.20 2.86
C VAL A 178 7.85 2.76 1.76
N LYS A 179 8.36 3.71 0.93
CA LYS A 179 7.59 4.27 -0.19
C LYS A 179 7.15 3.19 -1.17
N ILE A 180 8.07 2.28 -1.57
CA ILE A 180 7.76 1.19 -2.50
C ILE A 180 6.67 0.30 -1.91
N LEU A 181 6.83 -0.15 -0.67
CA LEU A 181 5.86 -1.03 -0.02
C LEU A 181 4.49 -0.37 0.08
N MET A 182 4.41 0.87 0.56
CA MET A 182 3.14 1.60 0.66
C MET A 182 2.42 1.72 -0.68
N ASN A 183 3.14 2.09 -1.75
CA ASN A 183 2.53 2.25 -3.08
C ASN A 183 2.10 0.90 -3.69
N SER A 184 2.68 -0.20 -3.23
CA SER A 184 2.36 -1.55 -3.70
C SER A 184 1.05 -2.10 -3.11
N PHE A 185 0.56 -1.54 -2.01
CA PHE A 185 -0.67 -2.03 -1.37
C PHE A 185 -1.86 -2.04 -2.32
N TYR A 186 -2.10 -0.94 -3.04
CA TYR A 186 -3.20 -0.87 -4.01
C TYR A 186 -3.10 -2.00 -5.05
N GLY A 187 -1.96 -2.14 -5.72
CA GLY A 187 -1.79 -3.16 -6.76
C GLY A 187 -1.97 -4.60 -6.27
N VAL A 188 -1.56 -4.86 -5.03
CA VAL A 188 -1.75 -6.17 -4.40
C VAL A 188 -3.21 -6.37 -4.02
N PHE A 189 -3.89 -5.39 -3.42
CA PHE A 189 -5.29 -5.47 -3.03
C PHE A 189 -6.25 -5.49 -4.24
N ALA A 190 -5.86 -4.92 -5.37
CA ALA A 190 -6.60 -4.99 -6.63
C ALA A 190 -6.38 -6.32 -7.38
N SER A 191 -5.43 -7.15 -6.92
CA SER A 191 -5.12 -8.45 -7.56
C SER A 191 -6.07 -9.54 -7.09
N GLY A 192 -6.82 -10.17 -8.01
CA GLY A 192 -7.71 -11.31 -7.70
C GLY A 192 -7.00 -12.57 -7.19
N PHE A 193 -5.67 -12.59 -7.12
CA PHE A 193 -4.87 -13.70 -6.61
C PHE A 193 -4.42 -13.51 -5.16
N TYR A 194 -4.64 -12.33 -4.59
CA TYR A 194 -4.19 -12.01 -3.25
C TYR A 194 -5.26 -12.38 -2.21
N ARG A 195 -4.83 -12.98 -1.08
CA ARG A 195 -5.76 -13.52 -0.07
C ARG A 195 -6.61 -12.47 0.67
N PHE A 196 -6.10 -11.24 0.82
CA PHE A 196 -6.81 -10.16 1.51
C PHE A 196 -7.59 -9.25 0.55
N THR A 197 -7.77 -9.67 -0.69
CA THR A 197 -8.44 -8.89 -1.70
C THR A 197 -9.95 -9.10 -1.71
N HIS A 198 -10.64 -8.08 -2.14
CA HIS A 198 -12.01 -8.14 -2.61
C HIS A 198 -12.17 -7.09 -3.70
N ARG A 199 -12.87 -7.40 -4.78
CA ARG A 199 -13.04 -6.50 -5.93
C ARG A 199 -13.48 -5.10 -5.52
N GLN A 200 -14.48 -5.00 -4.64
CA GLN A 200 -14.99 -3.73 -4.12
C GLN A 200 -13.93 -2.88 -3.40
N LEU A 201 -12.89 -3.47 -2.82
CA LEU A 201 -11.79 -2.69 -2.21
C LEU A 201 -11.00 -1.95 -3.28
N GLY A 202 -10.56 -2.65 -4.32
CA GLY A 202 -9.81 -2.06 -5.42
C GLY A 202 -10.61 -1.02 -6.19
N GLU A 203 -11.85 -1.33 -6.56
CA GLU A 203 -12.76 -0.40 -7.25
C GLU A 203 -13.06 0.84 -6.41
N SER A 204 -13.24 0.71 -5.11
CA SER A 204 -13.47 1.86 -4.23
C SER A 204 -12.26 2.79 -4.15
N ILE A 205 -11.04 2.24 -4.12
CA ILE A 205 -9.83 3.06 -4.07
C ILE A 205 -9.70 3.91 -5.33
N THR A 206 -9.91 3.33 -6.52
CA THR A 206 -9.83 4.07 -7.78
C THR A 206 -11.00 5.02 -8.00
N ALA A 207 -12.19 4.67 -7.52
CA ALA A 207 -13.36 5.53 -7.65
C ALA A 207 -13.30 6.79 -6.75
N TRP A 208 -12.52 6.77 -5.67
CA TRP A 208 -12.27 7.94 -4.84
C TRP A 208 -11.01 8.71 -5.23
N ALA A 209 -10.18 8.20 -6.13
CA ALA A 209 -8.96 8.84 -6.63
C ALA A 209 -9.25 9.88 -7.71
#